data_da078166188defd08e985ae161de899c
#
_entry.id   da078166188defd08e985ae161de899c
#
_cell.length_a   1.000
_cell.length_b   1.000
_cell.length_c   1.000
_cell.angle_alpha   90.00
_cell.angle_beta   90.00
_cell.angle_gamma   90.00
#
_symmetry.space_group_name_H-M   'P 1'
#
loop_
_entity.id
_entity.type
_entity.pdbx_description
1 polymer ?
#
loop_
_entity_poly.entity_id
_entity_poly.type
_entity_poly.pdbx_seq_one_letter_code
_entity_poly.pdbx_strand_id
1 'polypeptide(L)'
;MQINLPKKYTQTGLSYIQTEFNSLIVLGANGSGKTRLGSHIENYSEYKNSTHRISAHKSLTFPEFADLKPIEIAELGFKVGYGDGGRIDVKSILGNFDYYKKIYKYRHNTNSGMVNDFQSLVDYLFSIEIDVSVKYRKDSIQQLQQPPKTKLDRLKEIWELLLPLKELLIEGQTIKAKIRESDEKYNSQEMSDGERVIFYLIGQSLCVPENSFIVIDEPELHIHKSLQNRLWKILEQERADCNFIYLTHDIDFASNHNSDVIWMKSFDGMQWDWEILENLEDLPKDLIYEIVGSRQPILFTEGTKGSFDYQLFTLLFPDHLIKPLGSCTQVIQTVKSIKNIPQLNGLDIYGIVDRDRRLEHEIQAYEEDRIYTLKVAEIENMFIVPEAITKVCELLGLDQSVEQIQAKLFNRLKGELSTQVMDRVRSEISFSLQTLNLKMAKNIDQLDEILNSISTLDVQEKYSDIESIFNQIIQENNYRRLLAFYNRKSLLQTVAKELGLQEDVYIRQVLRGLKEEAFRRIYLSSYIPNFTRNKS
;
A
#
# COMPACT_ATOMS: atom_id res chain seq x y z
N MET A 1 -1.69 23.10 -9.78
CA MET A 1 -1.23 23.59 -8.45
C MET A 1 0.28 23.83 -8.47
N GLN A 2 0.76 24.81 -7.69
CA GLN A 2 2.19 25.08 -7.50
C GLN A 2 2.46 25.24 -6.00
N ILE A 3 3.48 24.54 -5.46
CA ILE A 3 3.80 24.58 -4.04
C ILE A 3 5.28 24.29 -3.78
N ASN A 4 5.87 24.99 -2.81
CA ASN A 4 7.19 24.71 -2.27
C ASN A 4 7.06 23.85 -0.99
N LEU A 5 7.64 22.65 -0.99
CA LEU A 5 7.64 21.79 0.17
C LEU A 5 9.05 21.60 0.74
N PRO A 6 9.20 21.48 2.06
CA PRO A 6 10.50 21.21 2.67
C PRO A 6 11.02 19.84 2.24
N LYS A 7 12.28 19.80 1.80
CA LYS A 7 12.94 18.57 1.33
C LYS A 7 14.39 18.51 1.78
N LYS A 8 14.80 17.36 2.29
CA LYS A 8 16.17 17.04 2.68
C LYS A 8 17.08 17.02 1.44
N TYR A 9 18.35 17.33 1.60
CA TYR A 9 19.38 17.31 0.56
C TYR A 9 19.17 18.30 -0.61
N THR A 10 18.37 19.34 -0.44
CA THR A 10 18.31 20.46 -1.38
C THR A 10 19.13 21.64 -0.85
N GLN A 11 19.66 22.48 -1.74
CA GLN A 11 20.46 23.66 -1.33
C GLN A 11 19.67 24.65 -0.47
N THR A 12 18.39 24.79 -0.72
CA THR A 12 17.49 25.71 -0.02
C THR A 12 16.69 25.06 1.10
N GLY A 13 16.76 23.72 1.27
CA GLY A 13 15.86 22.97 2.14
C GLY A 13 14.41 22.89 1.63
N LEU A 14 14.13 23.42 0.43
CA LEU A 14 12.82 23.43 -0.22
C LEU A 14 12.90 22.80 -1.61
N SER A 15 11.79 22.22 -2.07
CA SER A 15 11.63 21.70 -3.42
C SER A 15 10.32 22.21 -4.00
N TYR A 16 10.39 22.79 -5.19
CA TYR A 16 9.25 23.27 -5.94
C TYR A 16 8.55 22.12 -6.66
N ILE A 17 7.23 22.07 -6.55
CA ILE A 17 6.36 21.10 -7.21
C ILE A 17 5.35 21.87 -8.06
N GLN A 18 5.24 21.44 -9.30
CA GLN A 18 4.20 21.90 -10.22
C GLN A 18 3.41 20.70 -10.69
N THR A 19 2.11 20.71 -10.50
CA THR A 19 1.19 19.67 -10.96
C THR A 19 0.10 20.27 -11.83
N GLU A 20 -0.38 19.49 -12.82
CA GLU A 20 -1.52 19.86 -13.66
C GLU A 20 -2.86 19.73 -12.92
N PHE A 21 -2.88 18.99 -11.81
CA PHE A 21 -4.06 18.79 -10.99
C PHE A 21 -4.20 19.90 -9.93
N ASN A 22 -5.41 20.08 -9.43
CA ASN A 22 -5.68 20.90 -8.24
C ASN A 22 -5.53 20.11 -6.93
N SER A 23 -5.06 18.87 -7.00
CA SER A 23 -4.82 17.98 -5.86
C SER A 23 -3.45 17.32 -5.90
N LEU A 24 -2.91 17.03 -4.72
CA LEU A 24 -1.63 16.37 -4.50
C LEU A 24 -1.79 15.35 -3.38
N ILE A 25 -1.30 14.14 -3.59
CA ILE A 25 -1.30 13.09 -2.57
C ILE A 25 0.09 12.93 -1.98
N VAL A 26 0.19 12.95 -0.67
CA VAL A 26 1.39 12.58 0.08
C VAL A 26 1.18 11.21 0.67
N LEU A 27 1.68 10.18 -0.01
CA LEU A 27 1.58 8.78 0.38
C LEU A 27 2.80 8.38 1.22
N GLY A 28 2.58 7.65 2.30
CA GLY A 28 3.70 7.14 3.10
C GLY A 28 3.21 6.34 4.31
N ALA A 29 4.08 5.48 4.84
CA ALA A 29 3.77 4.66 6.00
C ALA A 29 3.48 5.49 7.26
N ASN A 30 2.82 4.90 8.26
CA ASN A 30 2.56 5.57 9.54
C ASN A 30 3.88 5.99 10.20
N GLY A 31 3.94 7.27 10.68
CA GLY A 31 5.12 7.88 11.28
C GLY A 31 6.20 8.31 10.28
N SER A 32 5.96 8.31 8.96
CA SER A 32 6.88 8.88 7.96
C SER A 32 6.97 10.41 8.00
N GLY A 33 6.10 11.08 8.78
CA GLY A 33 6.11 12.54 8.94
C GLY A 33 5.03 13.30 8.16
N LYS A 34 4.05 12.61 7.57
CA LYS A 34 2.95 13.22 6.79
C LYS A 34 2.19 14.30 7.59
N THR A 35 1.65 13.94 8.74
CA THR A 35 0.91 14.87 9.62
C THR A 35 1.77 16.07 10.04
N ARG A 36 3.08 15.86 10.25
CA ARG A 36 4.01 16.96 10.53
C ARG A 36 4.22 17.86 9.34
N LEU A 37 4.22 17.31 8.11
CA LEU A 37 4.26 18.11 6.88
C LEU A 37 3.00 18.97 6.76
N GLY A 38 1.82 18.40 6.97
CA GLY A 38 0.55 19.14 6.96
C GLY A 38 0.54 20.26 8.00
N SER A 39 1.02 19.99 9.22
CA SER A 39 1.17 21.00 10.26
C SER A 39 2.20 22.07 9.88
N HIS A 40 3.28 21.73 9.19
CA HIS A 40 4.27 22.67 8.70
C HIS A 40 3.68 23.60 7.63
N ILE A 41 2.94 23.04 6.65
CA ILE A 41 2.28 23.84 5.60
C ILE A 41 1.33 24.85 6.24
N GLU A 42 0.52 24.43 7.19
CA GLU A 42 -0.49 25.28 7.85
C GLU A 42 0.09 26.36 8.77
N ASN A 43 1.22 26.10 9.44
CA ASN A 43 1.66 26.97 10.54
C ASN A 43 3.01 27.66 10.29
N TYR A 44 3.85 27.12 9.40
CA TYR A 44 5.24 27.55 9.26
C TYR A 44 5.67 27.89 7.84
N SER A 45 4.91 27.45 6.81
CA SER A 45 5.23 27.74 5.41
C SER A 45 4.82 29.15 5.00
N GLU A 46 5.24 29.57 3.82
CA GLU A 46 4.78 30.80 3.18
C GLU A 46 3.26 30.80 2.90
N TYR A 47 2.65 29.63 2.86
CA TYR A 47 1.21 29.44 2.60
C TYR A 47 0.35 29.44 3.87
N LYS A 48 0.90 29.68 5.06
CA LYS A 48 0.20 29.55 6.35
C LYS A 48 -1.10 30.37 6.44
N ASN A 49 -1.15 31.54 5.81
CA ASN A 49 -2.31 32.43 5.85
C ASN A 49 -3.44 31.99 4.89
N SER A 50 -3.12 31.15 3.91
CA SER A 50 -4.05 30.60 2.92
C SER A 50 -4.19 29.07 3.03
N THR A 51 -3.83 28.48 4.17
CA THR A 51 -3.94 27.05 4.41
C THR A 51 -4.92 26.74 5.52
N HIS A 52 -5.82 25.81 5.23
CA HIS A 52 -6.73 25.23 6.21
C HIS A 52 -6.51 23.72 6.30
N ARG A 53 -6.23 23.20 7.51
CA ARG A 53 -6.01 21.79 7.72
C ARG A 53 -7.17 21.12 8.43
N ILE A 54 -7.66 20.03 7.85
CA ILE A 54 -8.64 19.11 8.42
C ILE A 54 -7.87 17.94 9.02
N SER A 55 -7.76 17.91 10.35
CA SER A 55 -6.97 16.91 11.08
C SER A 55 -7.62 15.53 11.07
N ALA A 56 -6.80 14.47 11.07
CA ALA A 56 -7.25 13.11 11.32
C ALA A 56 -7.88 12.97 12.73
N HIS A 57 -7.23 13.57 13.72
CA HIS A 57 -7.68 13.56 15.11
C HIS A 57 -8.68 14.71 15.37
N LYS A 58 -9.96 14.44 15.13
CA LYS A 58 -11.07 15.40 15.30
C LYS A 58 -12.19 14.82 16.13
N SER A 59 -12.82 15.66 16.94
CA SER A 59 -14.07 15.32 17.61
C SER A 59 -15.22 15.40 16.61
N LEU A 60 -16.02 14.36 16.54
CA LEU A 60 -17.22 14.30 15.71
C LEU A 60 -18.50 14.50 16.56
N THR A 61 -18.36 15.17 17.70
CA THR A 61 -19.50 15.55 18.53
C THR A 61 -20.28 16.64 17.81
N PHE A 62 -21.39 16.26 17.20
CA PHE A 62 -22.27 17.21 16.52
C PHE A 62 -22.99 18.06 17.55
N PRO A 63 -23.00 19.39 17.44
CA PRO A 63 -23.74 20.25 18.37
C PRO A 63 -25.24 20.10 18.19
N GLU A 64 -25.99 20.31 19.26
CA GLU A 64 -27.47 20.27 19.25
C GLU A 64 -28.06 21.45 18.50
N PHE A 65 -27.47 22.63 18.68
CA PHE A 65 -27.86 23.87 18.02
C PHE A 65 -26.67 24.77 17.73
N ALA A 66 -26.85 25.70 16.79
CA ALA A 66 -25.88 26.72 16.46
C ALA A 66 -25.98 27.89 17.46
N ASP A 67 -24.85 28.39 17.92
CA ASP A 67 -24.71 29.65 18.62
C ASP A 67 -24.60 30.79 17.60
N LEU A 68 -25.63 31.63 17.49
CA LEU A 68 -25.62 32.73 16.55
C LEU A 68 -24.71 33.85 17.01
N LYS A 69 -23.72 34.18 16.16
CA LYS A 69 -22.69 35.18 16.42
C LYS A 69 -22.58 36.15 15.23
N PRO A 70 -22.08 37.37 15.44
CA PRO A 70 -21.66 38.20 14.32
C PRO A 70 -20.69 37.43 13.42
N ILE A 71 -20.82 37.61 12.11
CA ILE A 71 -20.10 36.80 11.11
C ILE A 71 -18.58 36.85 11.30
N GLU A 72 -18.02 38.00 11.67
CA GLU A 72 -16.59 38.14 11.91
C GLU A 72 -16.12 37.32 13.12
N ILE A 73 -16.94 37.21 14.16
CA ILE A 73 -16.64 36.40 15.35
C ILE A 73 -16.77 34.93 15.03
N ALA A 74 -17.79 34.54 14.28
CA ALA A 74 -17.99 33.16 13.87
C ALA A 74 -16.89 32.68 12.92
N GLU A 75 -16.45 33.51 11.96
CA GLU A 75 -15.33 33.24 11.07
C GLU A 75 -14.02 33.06 11.87
N LEU A 76 -13.79 33.96 12.82
CA LEU A 76 -12.60 33.87 13.68
C LEU A 76 -12.64 32.59 14.51
N GLY A 77 -13.80 32.22 15.07
CA GLY A 77 -14.02 30.96 15.76
C GLY A 77 -13.69 29.74 14.89
N PHE A 78 -14.16 29.72 13.66
CA PHE A 78 -13.88 28.67 12.69
C PHE A 78 -12.36 28.54 12.39
N LYS A 79 -11.68 29.66 12.18
CA LYS A 79 -10.24 29.67 11.88
C LYS A 79 -9.36 29.28 13.06
N VAL A 80 -9.70 29.72 14.27
CA VAL A 80 -8.91 29.58 15.50
C VAL A 80 -9.36 28.41 16.38
N GLY A 81 -10.57 27.86 16.14
CA GLY A 81 -11.16 26.79 16.97
C GLY A 81 -11.75 27.31 18.28
N TYR A 82 -12.08 28.60 18.36
CA TYR A 82 -12.65 29.22 19.55
C TYR A 82 -14.17 29.17 19.51
N GLY A 83 -14.76 28.41 20.45
CA GLY A 83 -16.22 28.21 20.54
C GLY A 83 -16.90 28.85 21.75
N ASP A 84 -16.14 29.45 22.67
CA ASP A 84 -16.69 29.86 23.97
C ASP A 84 -17.22 31.30 23.96
N GLY A 85 -18.45 31.42 24.43
CA GLY A 85 -19.36 32.55 24.37
C GLY A 85 -18.89 33.91 24.87
N GLY A 86 -17.87 34.51 24.24
CA GLY A 86 -18.01 35.93 24.13
C GLY A 86 -17.19 36.83 25.05
N ARG A 87 -16.00 36.48 25.48
CA ARG A 87 -15.16 37.43 26.24
C ARG A 87 -13.76 37.67 25.68
N ILE A 88 -13.40 37.11 24.56
CA ILE A 88 -12.09 37.41 23.98
C ILE A 88 -12.21 38.61 23.04
N ASP A 89 -11.41 39.61 23.29
CA ASP A 89 -11.26 40.74 22.40
C ASP A 89 -10.72 40.27 21.04
N VAL A 90 -11.52 40.46 19.98
CA VAL A 90 -11.16 40.13 18.60
C VAL A 90 -9.81 40.73 18.21
N LYS A 91 -9.49 41.94 18.71
CA LYS A 91 -8.19 42.59 18.46
C LYS A 91 -7.03 41.80 19.07
N SER A 92 -7.20 41.22 20.24
CA SER A 92 -6.20 40.36 20.90
C SER A 92 -5.93 39.10 20.11
N ILE A 93 -7.01 38.45 19.60
CA ILE A 93 -6.88 37.23 18.77
C ILE A 93 -6.16 37.56 17.46
N LEU A 94 -6.57 38.63 16.78
CA LEU A 94 -5.94 39.03 15.51
C LEU A 94 -4.47 39.44 15.71
N GLY A 95 -4.13 40.07 16.84
CA GLY A 95 -2.76 40.45 17.19
C GLY A 95 -1.83 39.26 17.50
N ASN A 96 -2.38 38.12 17.89
CA ASN A 96 -1.63 36.90 18.24
C ASN A 96 -2.29 35.64 17.67
N PHE A 97 -2.69 35.67 16.40
CA PHE A 97 -3.48 34.66 15.73
C PHE A 97 -2.90 33.25 15.84
N ASP A 98 -1.60 33.08 15.54
CA ASP A 98 -0.92 31.78 15.59
C ASP A 98 -0.90 31.20 17.01
N TYR A 99 -0.75 32.04 18.03
CA TYR A 99 -0.77 31.63 19.44
C TYR A 99 -2.16 31.11 19.84
N TYR A 100 -3.20 31.86 19.54
CA TYR A 100 -4.57 31.46 19.88
C TYR A 100 -5.02 30.23 19.10
N LYS A 101 -4.69 30.13 17.80
CA LYS A 101 -4.95 28.95 16.97
C LYS A 101 -4.30 27.70 17.57
N LYS A 102 -3.05 27.80 18.03
CA LYS A 102 -2.34 26.70 18.68
C LYS A 102 -3.01 26.25 19.98
N ILE A 103 -3.50 27.18 20.78
CA ILE A 103 -4.15 26.85 22.07
C ILE A 103 -5.53 26.29 21.85
N TYR A 104 -6.38 26.96 21.12
CA TYR A 104 -7.80 26.62 21.01
C TYR A 104 -8.05 25.48 20.02
N LYS A 105 -7.53 25.58 18.79
CA LYS A 105 -7.77 24.54 17.78
C LYS A 105 -7.02 23.25 18.07
N TYR A 106 -5.74 23.37 18.49
CA TYR A 106 -4.84 22.22 18.62
C TYR A 106 -4.45 21.86 20.06
N ARG A 107 -4.99 22.53 21.08
CA ARG A 107 -4.69 22.26 22.49
C ARG A 107 -3.18 22.13 22.76
N HIS A 108 -2.41 23.11 22.29
CA HIS A 108 -0.94 23.19 22.35
C HIS A 108 -0.17 22.18 21.48
N ASN A 109 -0.82 21.22 20.83
CA ASN A 109 -0.15 20.23 19.99
C ASN A 109 -0.69 20.26 18.56
N THR A 110 -0.02 20.98 17.67
CA THR A 110 -0.41 21.14 16.27
C THR A 110 -0.29 19.86 15.44
N ASN A 111 0.45 18.84 15.92
CA ASN A 111 0.64 17.59 15.19
C ASN A 111 -0.39 16.52 15.57
N SER A 112 -0.66 16.33 16.86
CA SER A 112 -1.50 15.24 17.36
C SER A 112 -2.61 15.69 18.31
N GLY A 113 -2.81 17.01 18.48
CA GLY A 113 -3.91 17.54 19.29
C GLY A 113 -5.27 17.17 18.72
N MET A 114 -6.19 16.76 19.59
CA MET A 114 -7.57 16.51 19.18
C MET A 114 -8.25 17.84 18.86
N VAL A 115 -8.66 18.01 17.61
CA VAL A 115 -9.39 19.18 17.15
C VAL A 115 -10.86 19.04 17.55
N ASN A 116 -11.43 20.07 18.18
CA ASN A 116 -12.84 20.13 18.58
C ASN A 116 -13.45 21.43 18.07
N ASP A 117 -13.64 21.51 16.75
CA ASP A 117 -14.10 22.71 16.05
C ASP A 117 -15.47 22.53 15.36
N PHE A 118 -16.18 21.43 15.64
CA PHE A 118 -17.46 21.16 15.00
C PHE A 118 -18.51 22.22 15.38
N GLN A 119 -18.56 22.64 16.66
CA GLN A 119 -19.43 23.72 17.09
C GLN A 119 -19.12 25.02 16.32
N SER A 120 -17.82 25.37 16.20
CA SER A 120 -17.42 26.59 15.49
C SER A 120 -17.75 26.54 14.00
N LEU A 121 -17.70 25.36 13.38
CA LEU A 121 -18.14 25.15 12.00
C LEU A 121 -19.64 25.41 11.84
N VAL A 122 -20.46 24.83 12.71
CA VAL A 122 -21.93 24.97 12.67
C VAL A 122 -22.31 26.43 12.94
N ASP A 123 -21.72 27.06 13.94
CA ASP A 123 -21.93 28.49 14.24
C ASP A 123 -21.62 29.38 13.04
N TYR A 124 -20.51 29.12 12.34
CA TYR A 124 -20.11 29.89 11.18
C TYR A 124 -21.04 29.69 9.98
N LEU A 125 -21.46 28.45 9.70
CA LEU A 125 -22.43 28.15 8.65
C LEU A 125 -23.76 28.89 8.86
N PHE A 126 -24.30 28.89 10.08
CA PHE A 126 -25.54 29.60 10.40
C PHE A 126 -25.35 31.13 10.41
N SER A 127 -24.19 31.63 10.81
CA SER A 127 -23.91 33.07 10.75
C SER A 127 -23.85 33.56 9.32
N ILE A 128 -23.27 32.77 8.39
CA ILE A 128 -23.30 33.07 6.93
C ILE A 128 -24.75 33.06 6.43
N GLU A 129 -25.53 32.05 6.79
CA GLU A 129 -26.94 31.92 6.40
C GLU A 129 -27.73 33.17 6.75
N ILE A 130 -27.60 33.64 7.99
CA ILE A 130 -28.30 34.83 8.48
C ILE A 130 -27.82 36.09 7.75
N ASP A 131 -26.52 36.29 7.57
CA ASP A 131 -25.96 37.46 6.90
C ASP A 131 -26.48 37.54 5.45
N VAL A 132 -26.44 36.41 4.72
CA VAL A 132 -26.96 36.31 3.34
C VAL A 132 -28.47 36.58 3.31
N SER A 133 -29.25 35.99 4.23
CA SER A 133 -30.69 36.17 4.30
C SER A 133 -31.11 37.64 4.61
N VAL A 134 -30.35 38.31 5.51
CA VAL A 134 -30.58 39.71 5.84
C VAL A 134 -30.26 40.62 4.66
N LYS A 135 -29.17 40.39 3.96
CA LYS A 135 -28.81 41.11 2.73
C LYS A 135 -29.85 40.91 1.65
N TYR A 136 -30.21 39.67 1.36
CA TYR A 136 -31.24 39.34 0.37
C TYR A 136 -32.58 40.07 0.68
N ARG A 137 -33.04 40.05 1.93
CA ARG A 137 -34.26 40.76 2.32
C ARG A 137 -34.18 42.25 2.07
N LYS A 138 -33.03 42.91 2.32
CA LYS A 138 -32.87 44.35 2.05
C LYS A 138 -32.88 44.62 0.54
N ASP A 139 -32.22 43.80 -0.24
CA ASP A 139 -32.10 44.01 -1.69
C ASP A 139 -33.43 43.68 -2.41
N SER A 140 -34.18 42.68 -1.94
CA SER A 140 -35.47 42.26 -2.50
C SER A 140 -36.61 43.26 -2.25
N ILE A 141 -36.46 44.22 -1.31
CA ILE A 141 -37.41 45.34 -1.14
C ILE A 141 -37.41 46.23 -2.37
N GLN A 142 -36.28 46.33 -3.10
CA GLN A 142 -36.15 47.19 -4.27
C GLN A 142 -36.42 46.46 -5.59
N GLN A 143 -36.16 45.18 -5.67
CA GLN A 143 -36.34 44.36 -6.87
C GLN A 143 -36.52 42.87 -6.51
N LEU A 144 -37.57 42.25 -7.03
CA LEU A 144 -37.79 40.79 -6.81
C LEU A 144 -36.65 39.98 -7.43
N GLN A 145 -35.82 39.36 -6.58
CA GLN A 145 -34.72 38.50 -6.99
C GLN A 145 -34.97 37.06 -6.47
N GLN A 146 -34.36 36.08 -7.11
CA GLN A 146 -34.33 34.76 -6.56
C GLN A 146 -33.38 34.70 -5.34
N PRO A 147 -33.72 33.97 -4.27
CA PRO A 147 -32.84 33.86 -3.12
C PRO A 147 -31.51 33.22 -3.52
N PRO A 148 -30.38 33.81 -3.11
CA PRO A 148 -29.06 33.24 -3.40
C PRO A 148 -28.88 31.91 -2.64
N LYS A 149 -28.23 30.94 -3.28
CA LYS A 149 -27.85 29.71 -2.59
C LYS A 149 -26.78 29.99 -1.54
N THR A 150 -27.00 29.53 -0.35
CA THR A 150 -26.07 29.66 0.77
C THR A 150 -25.10 28.47 0.86
N LYS A 151 -24.08 28.55 1.74
CA LYS A 151 -23.20 27.41 2.01
C LYS A 151 -23.95 26.25 2.67
N LEU A 152 -24.98 26.53 3.48
CA LEU A 152 -25.84 25.51 4.06
C LEU A 152 -26.68 24.79 3.03
N ASP A 153 -27.27 25.52 2.07
CA ASP A 153 -28.00 24.90 0.95
C ASP A 153 -27.09 23.98 0.16
N ARG A 154 -25.87 24.44 -0.14
CA ARG A 154 -24.91 23.64 -0.89
C ARG A 154 -24.41 22.41 -0.12
N LEU A 155 -24.19 22.55 1.18
CA LEU A 155 -23.87 21.45 2.06
C LEU A 155 -24.99 20.39 2.04
N LYS A 156 -26.24 20.82 2.18
CA LYS A 156 -27.41 19.94 2.13
C LYS A 156 -27.47 19.18 0.79
N GLU A 157 -27.34 19.88 -0.33
CA GLU A 157 -27.35 19.27 -1.66
C GLU A 157 -26.28 18.18 -1.80
N ILE A 158 -25.04 18.46 -1.39
CA ILE A 158 -23.92 17.50 -1.47
C ILE A 158 -24.14 16.32 -0.52
N TRP A 159 -24.58 16.59 0.72
CA TRP A 159 -24.83 15.56 1.73
C TRP A 159 -25.92 14.58 1.26
N GLU A 160 -27.04 15.09 0.72
CA GLU A 160 -28.14 14.28 0.18
C GLU A 160 -27.75 13.54 -1.11
N LEU A 161 -26.86 14.12 -1.92
CA LEU A 161 -26.31 13.44 -3.09
C LEU A 161 -25.46 12.23 -2.70
N LEU A 162 -24.71 12.32 -1.59
CA LEU A 162 -23.89 11.22 -1.07
C LEU A 162 -24.71 10.19 -0.31
N LEU A 163 -25.80 10.61 0.34
CA LEU A 163 -26.68 9.79 1.17
C LEU A 163 -28.12 9.83 0.63
N PRO A 164 -28.40 9.25 -0.55
CA PRO A 164 -29.64 9.46 -1.29
C PRO A 164 -30.91 8.97 -0.59
N LEU A 165 -30.79 8.07 0.38
CA LEU A 165 -31.91 7.58 1.18
C LEU A 165 -32.27 8.48 2.35
N LYS A 166 -31.52 9.56 2.55
CA LYS A 166 -31.68 10.49 3.69
C LYS A 166 -31.92 11.90 3.20
N GLU A 167 -32.56 12.68 4.06
CA GLU A 167 -32.81 14.10 3.85
C GLU A 167 -32.30 14.88 5.05
N LEU A 168 -31.56 15.97 4.79
CA LEU A 168 -31.05 16.87 5.81
C LEU A 168 -32.06 18.02 6.03
N LEU A 169 -32.51 18.19 7.26
CA LEU A 169 -33.47 19.23 7.63
C LEU A 169 -32.76 20.32 8.44
N ILE A 170 -32.85 21.55 7.95
CA ILE A 170 -32.30 22.73 8.61
C ILE A 170 -33.48 23.54 9.10
N GLU A 171 -33.69 23.55 10.41
CA GLU A 171 -34.88 24.14 11.06
C GLU A 171 -34.41 25.12 12.15
N GLY A 172 -34.57 26.43 11.91
CA GLY A 172 -34.12 27.46 12.86
C GLY A 172 -32.60 27.40 13.08
N GLN A 173 -32.18 27.00 14.28
CA GLN A 173 -30.76 26.86 14.65
C GLN A 173 -30.32 25.40 14.78
N THR A 174 -31.16 24.44 14.32
CA THR A 174 -30.94 23.02 14.49
C THR A 174 -30.80 22.31 13.15
N ILE A 175 -30.04 21.24 13.19
CA ILE A 175 -29.86 20.31 12.07
C ILE A 175 -30.41 18.97 12.48
N LYS A 176 -31.29 18.41 11.65
CA LYS A 176 -31.88 17.08 11.83
C LYS A 176 -31.74 16.30 10.54
N ALA A 177 -31.93 15.00 10.62
CA ALA A 177 -32.02 14.15 9.44
C ALA A 177 -33.30 13.27 9.54
N LYS A 178 -33.75 12.79 8.36
CA LYS A 178 -34.79 11.77 8.26
C LYS A 178 -34.47 10.79 7.14
N ILE A 179 -35.04 9.59 7.22
CA ILE A 179 -35.04 8.65 6.10
C ILE A 179 -36.17 9.09 5.15
N ARG A 180 -35.90 9.18 3.84
CA ARG A 180 -36.86 9.75 2.84
C ARG A 180 -38.20 9.05 2.81
N GLU A 181 -38.24 7.76 3.09
CA GLU A 181 -39.44 6.94 3.10
C GLU A 181 -40.12 6.88 4.48
N SER A 182 -39.64 7.62 5.48
CA SER A 182 -40.14 7.67 6.83
C SER A 182 -40.43 9.12 7.25
N ASP A 183 -41.46 9.32 8.06
CA ASP A 183 -41.70 10.63 8.70
C ASP A 183 -40.87 10.82 9.98
N GLU A 184 -40.12 9.80 10.39
CA GLU A 184 -39.31 9.81 11.61
C GLU A 184 -38.06 10.68 11.41
N LYS A 185 -38.01 11.77 12.20
CA LYS A 185 -36.89 12.70 12.26
C LYS A 185 -36.02 12.35 13.46
N TYR A 186 -34.70 12.45 13.29
CA TYR A 186 -33.73 12.30 14.38
C TYR A 186 -32.77 13.49 14.43
N ASN A 187 -32.29 13.78 15.63
CA ASN A 187 -31.40 14.92 15.85
C ASN A 187 -29.99 14.68 15.33
N SER A 188 -29.23 15.75 15.11
CA SER A 188 -27.82 15.69 14.68
C SER A 188 -26.94 14.82 15.57
N GLN A 189 -27.23 14.77 16.87
CA GLN A 189 -26.51 13.93 17.84
C GLN A 189 -26.78 12.42 17.67
N GLU A 190 -27.88 12.06 17.05
CA GLU A 190 -28.28 10.67 16.76
C GLU A 190 -27.80 10.19 15.39
N MET A 191 -27.20 11.08 14.59
CA MET A 191 -26.58 10.72 13.33
C MET A 191 -25.44 9.71 13.54
N SER A 192 -25.30 8.78 12.61
CA SER A 192 -24.15 7.86 12.57
C SER A 192 -22.83 8.60 12.38
N ASP A 193 -21.72 7.97 12.76
CA ASP A 193 -20.39 8.57 12.59
C ASP A 193 -20.10 8.96 11.13
N GLY A 194 -20.51 8.11 10.17
CA GLY A 194 -20.36 8.39 8.75
C GLY A 194 -21.16 9.64 8.31
N GLU A 195 -22.41 9.82 8.78
CA GLU A 195 -23.23 11.01 8.47
C GLU A 195 -22.59 12.28 9.02
N ARG A 196 -22.10 12.22 10.26
CA ARG A 196 -21.44 13.34 10.93
C ARG A 196 -20.13 13.72 10.23
N VAL A 197 -19.31 12.73 9.86
CA VAL A 197 -18.06 12.96 9.13
C VAL A 197 -18.31 13.60 7.78
N ILE A 198 -19.27 13.09 7.00
CA ILE A 198 -19.60 13.65 5.69
C ILE A 198 -20.06 15.10 5.83
N PHE A 199 -20.94 15.39 6.78
CA PHE A 199 -21.38 16.76 7.08
C PHE A 199 -20.19 17.67 7.42
N TYR A 200 -19.34 17.20 8.34
CA TYR A 200 -18.17 17.95 8.80
C TYR A 200 -17.19 18.26 7.65
N LEU A 201 -16.85 17.26 6.82
CA LEU A 201 -15.89 17.43 5.74
C LEU A 201 -16.41 18.37 4.64
N ILE A 202 -17.69 18.26 4.30
CA ILE A 202 -18.33 19.19 3.36
C ILE A 202 -18.30 20.60 3.93
N GLY A 203 -18.77 20.78 5.17
CA GLY A 203 -18.81 22.09 5.82
C GLY A 203 -17.42 22.73 5.94
N GLN A 204 -16.44 21.98 6.41
CA GLN A 204 -15.06 22.45 6.51
C GLN A 204 -14.53 22.91 5.13
N SER A 205 -14.74 22.13 4.08
CA SER A 205 -14.26 22.47 2.74
C SER A 205 -14.97 23.69 2.15
N LEU A 206 -16.28 23.83 2.34
CA LEU A 206 -17.05 24.97 1.84
C LEU A 206 -16.77 26.28 2.58
N CYS A 207 -16.36 26.21 3.85
CA CYS A 207 -16.10 27.38 4.68
C CYS A 207 -14.69 27.98 4.51
N VAL A 208 -13.77 27.23 3.91
CA VAL A 208 -12.41 27.74 3.62
C VAL A 208 -12.48 28.93 2.66
N PRO A 209 -11.66 30.01 2.83
CA PRO A 209 -11.55 31.10 1.88
C PRO A 209 -11.18 30.64 0.46
N GLU A 210 -11.51 31.44 -0.53
CA GLU A 210 -11.12 31.20 -1.92
C GLU A 210 -9.60 31.17 -2.10
N ASN A 211 -9.12 30.43 -3.10
CA ASN A 211 -7.71 30.31 -3.46
C ASN A 211 -6.80 29.80 -2.34
N SER A 212 -7.36 28.95 -1.47
CA SER A 212 -6.64 28.37 -0.33
C SER A 212 -6.11 26.97 -0.62
N PHE A 213 -5.16 26.53 0.20
CA PHE A 213 -4.77 25.12 0.32
C PHE A 213 -5.64 24.44 1.38
N ILE A 214 -6.27 23.34 1.02
CA ILE A 214 -7.03 22.47 1.93
C ILE A 214 -6.19 21.21 2.16
N VAL A 215 -5.61 21.09 3.34
CA VAL A 215 -4.80 19.93 3.73
C VAL A 215 -5.67 18.96 4.52
N ILE A 216 -5.82 17.75 4.01
CA ILE A 216 -6.65 16.71 4.63
C ILE A 216 -5.75 15.59 5.15
N ASP A 217 -5.77 15.38 6.44
CA ASP A 217 -5.00 14.34 7.11
C ASP A 217 -5.88 13.09 7.28
N GLU A 218 -5.45 11.96 6.69
CA GLU A 218 -6.16 10.68 6.60
C GLU A 218 -7.59 10.86 6.02
N PRO A 219 -7.73 11.20 4.73
CA PRO A 219 -9.02 11.48 4.08
C PRO A 219 -9.98 10.28 4.07
N GLU A 220 -9.48 9.07 4.29
CA GLU A 220 -10.21 7.80 4.34
C GLU A 220 -10.87 7.53 5.69
N LEU A 221 -10.46 8.20 6.77
CA LEU A 221 -10.95 7.90 8.11
C LEU A 221 -12.45 8.13 8.28
N HIS A 222 -13.11 7.13 8.84
CA HIS A 222 -14.54 7.13 9.17
C HIS A 222 -15.50 7.23 7.97
N ILE A 223 -15.01 7.10 6.74
CA ILE A 223 -15.81 7.12 5.52
C ILE A 223 -15.76 5.72 4.87
N HIS A 224 -16.94 5.20 4.52
CA HIS A 224 -16.98 3.94 3.78
C HIS A 224 -16.31 4.08 2.41
N LYS A 225 -15.50 3.09 2.00
CA LYS A 225 -14.72 3.12 0.75
C LYS A 225 -15.54 3.53 -0.49
N SER A 226 -16.79 3.09 -0.59
CA SER A 226 -17.67 3.43 -1.73
C SER A 226 -18.03 4.92 -1.82
N LEU A 227 -17.90 5.68 -0.72
CA LEU A 227 -18.23 7.10 -0.66
C LEU A 227 -17.00 8.00 -0.74
N GLN A 228 -15.81 7.49 -0.39
CA GLN A 228 -14.57 8.30 -0.32
C GLN A 228 -14.29 9.03 -1.62
N ASN A 229 -14.12 8.29 -2.71
CA ASN A 229 -13.78 8.87 -4.02
C ASN A 229 -14.87 9.83 -4.52
N ARG A 230 -16.13 9.50 -4.27
CA ARG A 230 -17.26 10.34 -4.69
C ARG A 230 -17.29 11.65 -3.92
N LEU A 231 -17.07 11.61 -2.60
CA LEU A 231 -17.02 12.79 -1.74
C LEU A 231 -15.92 13.76 -2.20
N TRP A 232 -14.68 13.26 -2.31
CA TRP A 232 -13.55 14.12 -2.63
C TRP A 232 -13.63 14.68 -4.05
N LYS A 233 -14.07 13.88 -5.02
CA LYS A 233 -14.30 14.37 -6.39
C LYS A 233 -15.34 15.50 -6.44
N ILE A 234 -16.43 15.38 -5.68
CA ILE A 234 -17.46 16.44 -5.60
C ILE A 234 -16.86 17.70 -4.95
N LEU A 235 -16.11 17.56 -3.85
CA LEU A 235 -15.52 18.70 -3.14
C LEU A 235 -14.45 19.41 -3.97
N GLU A 236 -13.62 18.69 -4.71
CA GLU A 236 -12.64 19.26 -5.64
C GLU A 236 -13.32 20.03 -6.78
N GLN A 237 -14.42 19.53 -7.30
CA GLN A 237 -15.20 20.22 -8.32
C GLN A 237 -15.90 21.46 -7.76
N GLU A 238 -16.45 21.37 -6.56
CA GLU A 238 -17.13 22.47 -5.88
C GLU A 238 -16.16 23.58 -5.47
N ARG A 239 -14.94 23.21 -5.11
CA ARG A 239 -13.87 24.12 -4.70
C ARG A 239 -12.70 24.07 -5.70
N ALA A 240 -13.01 24.18 -6.99
CA ALA A 240 -12.02 24.26 -8.06
C ALA A 240 -11.09 25.49 -7.93
N ASP A 241 -11.49 26.48 -7.13
CA ASP A 241 -10.71 27.62 -6.70
C ASP A 241 -9.60 27.26 -5.69
N CYS A 242 -9.69 26.13 -5.01
CA CYS A 242 -8.77 25.69 -3.97
C CYS A 242 -7.85 24.56 -4.46
N ASN A 243 -6.74 24.39 -3.74
CA ASN A 243 -5.81 23.28 -3.94
C ASN A 243 -5.91 22.30 -2.80
N PHE A 244 -6.01 21.01 -3.10
CA PHE A 244 -6.15 19.94 -2.12
C PHE A 244 -4.83 19.22 -1.89
N ILE A 245 -4.48 18.93 -0.63
CA ILE A 245 -3.31 18.11 -0.27
C ILE A 245 -3.77 17.01 0.66
N TYR A 246 -3.74 15.79 0.16
CA TYR A 246 -4.15 14.60 0.91
C TYR A 246 -2.95 13.91 1.54
N LEU A 247 -2.98 13.71 2.85
CA LEU A 247 -1.93 13.02 3.59
C LEU A 247 -2.48 11.65 3.99
N THR A 248 -2.08 10.60 3.29
CA THR A 248 -2.66 9.26 3.48
C THR A 248 -1.62 8.16 3.56
N HIS A 249 -2.00 7.06 4.17
CA HIS A 249 -1.30 5.78 4.07
C HIS A 249 -2.13 4.75 3.29
N ASP A 250 -3.36 5.09 2.87
CA ASP A 250 -4.25 4.21 2.12
C ASP A 250 -3.88 4.21 0.63
N ILE A 251 -3.41 3.04 0.20
CA ILE A 251 -3.01 2.79 -1.18
C ILE A 251 -4.21 2.82 -2.12
N ASP A 252 -5.35 2.27 -1.68
CA ASP A 252 -6.57 2.24 -2.47
C ASP A 252 -7.07 3.67 -2.73
N PHE A 253 -6.97 4.55 -1.73
CA PHE A 253 -7.27 5.98 -1.90
C PHE A 253 -6.36 6.61 -2.96
N ALA A 254 -5.05 6.42 -2.83
CA ALA A 254 -4.06 7.00 -3.75
C ALA A 254 -4.21 6.47 -5.19
N SER A 255 -4.47 5.17 -5.36
CA SER A 255 -4.63 4.53 -6.68
C SER A 255 -5.88 4.98 -7.42
N ASN A 256 -6.95 5.25 -6.69
CA ASN A 256 -8.25 5.63 -7.28
C ASN A 256 -8.43 7.14 -7.43
N HIS A 257 -7.44 7.93 -7.02
CA HIS A 257 -7.49 9.39 -7.11
C HIS A 257 -6.64 9.90 -8.28
N ASN A 258 -7.16 10.87 -9.02
CA ASN A 258 -6.45 11.44 -10.17
C ASN A 258 -5.62 12.66 -9.73
N SER A 259 -4.44 12.40 -9.18
CA SER A 259 -3.51 13.39 -8.62
C SER A 259 -2.07 12.94 -8.81
N ASP A 260 -1.15 13.87 -8.75
CA ASP A 260 0.26 13.52 -8.58
C ASP A 260 0.50 13.01 -7.16
N VAL A 261 1.47 12.11 -7.02
CA VAL A 261 1.75 11.43 -5.76
C VAL A 261 3.19 11.68 -5.34
N ILE A 262 3.35 12.14 -4.10
CA ILE A 262 4.64 12.21 -3.40
C ILE A 262 4.76 11.00 -2.47
N TRP A 263 5.86 10.29 -2.56
CA TRP A 263 6.22 9.27 -1.57
C TRP A 263 7.01 9.87 -0.42
N MET A 264 6.40 9.90 0.75
CA MET A 264 7.03 10.33 2.00
C MET A 264 7.80 9.18 2.63
N LYS A 265 9.14 9.18 2.49
CA LYS A 265 10.04 8.14 2.99
C LYS A 265 10.23 8.24 4.50
N SER A 266 10.63 9.43 4.98
CA SER A 266 10.93 9.63 6.39
C SER A 266 10.94 11.11 6.78
N PHE A 267 10.90 11.34 8.10
CA PHE A 267 11.17 12.62 8.74
C PHE A 267 12.16 12.39 9.91
N ASP A 268 13.29 13.05 9.91
CA ASP A 268 14.36 12.86 10.91
C ASP A 268 14.23 13.74 12.17
N GLY A 269 13.16 14.52 12.26
CA GLY A 269 12.92 15.48 13.33
C GLY A 269 13.09 16.94 12.87
N MET A 270 13.81 17.18 11.79
CA MET A 270 14.08 18.50 11.22
C MET A 270 13.69 18.60 9.75
N GLN A 271 13.97 17.59 8.96
CA GLN A 271 13.80 17.59 7.50
C GLN A 271 13.01 16.37 7.01
N TRP A 272 12.29 16.56 5.88
CA TRP A 272 11.53 15.51 5.21
C TRP A 272 12.32 14.94 4.04
N ASP A 273 12.34 13.63 3.95
CA ASP A 273 12.82 12.90 2.79
C ASP A 273 11.63 12.36 2.00
N TRP A 274 11.45 12.83 0.77
CA TRP A 274 10.36 12.43 -0.11
C TRP A 274 10.75 12.52 -1.58
N GLU A 275 10.04 11.76 -2.42
CA GLU A 275 10.20 11.76 -3.87
C GLU A 275 8.85 11.86 -4.58
N ILE A 276 8.84 12.45 -5.79
CA ILE A 276 7.67 12.44 -6.65
C ILE A 276 7.62 11.08 -7.34
N LEU A 277 6.47 10.41 -7.27
CA LEU A 277 6.23 9.17 -8.01
C LEU A 277 5.70 9.54 -9.39
N GLU A 278 6.60 9.75 -10.33
CA GLU A 278 6.24 9.88 -11.75
C GLU A 278 5.75 8.53 -12.29
N ASN A 279 5.00 8.56 -13.40
CA ASN A 279 4.49 7.35 -14.05
C ASN A 279 5.66 6.44 -14.44
N LEU A 280 5.84 5.36 -13.69
CA LEU A 280 6.78 4.29 -13.99
C LEU A 280 6.07 3.34 -14.95
N GLU A 281 6.27 3.51 -16.27
CA GLU A 281 5.54 2.82 -17.34
C GLU A 281 5.62 1.29 -17.25
N ASP A 282 6.67 0.76 -16.61
CA ASP A 282 6.94 -0.68 -16.53
C ASP A 282 6.27 -1.42 -15.36
N LEU A 283 5.65 -0.70 -14.41
CA LEU A 283 5.05 -1.31 -13.22
C LEU A 283 3.64 -0.80 -12.95
N PRO A 284 2.70 -1.67 -12.54
CA PRO A 284 1.36 -1.25 -12.11
C PRO A 284 1.42 -0.25 -10.94
N LYS A 285 0.67 0.85 -11.01
CA LYS A 285 0.62 1.88 -9.95
C LYS A 285 0.34 1.29 -8.57
N ASP A 286 -0.61 0.37 -8.48
CA ASP A 286 -1.00 -0.28 -7.22
C ASP A 286 0.18 -1.02 -6.58
N LEU A 287 1.01 -1.69 -7.40
CA LEU A 287 2.20 -2.38 -6.92
C LEU A 287 3.24 -1.38 -6.39
N ILE A 288 3.46 -0.27 -7.09
CA ILE A 288 4.38 0.79 -6.64
C ILE A 288 3.93 1.34 -5.28
N TYR A 289 2.64 1.63 -5.14
CA TYR A 289 2.09 2.18 -3.91
C TYR A 289 2.15 1.17 -2.75
N GLU A 290 1.90 -0.13 -2.99
CA GLU A 290 2.12 -1.17 -1.98
C GLU A 290 3.59 -1.22 -1.52
N ILE A 291 4.52 -1.12 -2.48
CA ILE A 291 5.96 -1.10 -2.20
C ILE A 291 6.33 0.09 -1.32
N VAL A 292 5.94 1.29 -1.71
CA VAL A 292 6.30 2.53 -0.99
C VAL A 292 5.51 2.70 0.32
N GLY A 293 4.34 2.09 0.43
CA GLY A 293 3.52 2.08 1.65
C GLY A 293 4.02 1.09 2.71
N SER A 294 4.83 0.08 2.33
CA SER A 294 5.36 -0.93 3.24
C SER A 294 6.60 -0.41 3.99
N ARG A 295 6.72 -0.78 5.27
CA ARG A 295 7.96 -0.63 6.06
C ARG A 295 8.75 -1.92 6.18
N GLN A 296 8.12 -3.03 5.82
CA GLN A 296 8.72 -4.34 5.88
C GLN A 296 9.49 -4.59 4.59
N PRO A 297 10.57 -5.38 4.63
CA PRO A 297 11.16 -5.94 3.43
C PRO A 297 10.10 -6.66 2.59
N ILE A 298 10.20 -6.61 1.28
CA ILE A 298 9.23 -7.21 0.38
C ILE A 298 9.83 -8.44 -0.27
N LEU A 299 9.11 -9.54 -0.23
CA LEU A 299 9.47 -10.78 -0.89
C LEU A 299 8.44 -11.10 -1.97
N PHE A 300 8.84 -10.97 -3.23
CA PHE A 300 8.05 -11.42 -4.37
C PHE A 300 8.19 -12.93 -4.56
N THR A 301 7.06 -13.60 -4.75
CA THR A 301 6.99 -15.06 -4.90
C THR A 301 6.15 -15.45 -6.09
N GLU A 302 6.28 -16.68 -6.55
CA GLU A 302 5.34 -17.29 -7.47
C GLU A 302 3.98 -17.55 -6.79
N GLY A 303 2.99 -18.01 -7.55
CA GLY A 303 1.66 -18.37 -7.06
C GLY A 303 0.70 -17.20 -6.89
N THR A 304 -0.35 -17.40 -6.07
CA THR A 304 -1.43 -16.44 -5.83
C THR A 304 -1.73 -16.29 -4.33
N LYS A 305 -2.41 -15.22 -3.94
CA LYS A 305 -2.93 -15.08 -2.56
C LYS A 305 -3.84 -16.26 -2.24
N GLY A 306 -3.53 -17.00 -1.19
CA GLY A 306 -4.27 -18.20 -0.77
C GLY A 306 -3.67 -19.53 -1.22
N SER A 307 -2.70 -19.56 -2.13
CA SER A 307 -1.94 -20.77 -2.44
C SER A 307 -1.15 -21.26 -1.23
N PHE A 308 -0.80 -22.53 -1.22
CA PHE A 308 0.03 -23.10 -0.15
C PHE A 308 1.43 -22.47 -0.13
N ASP A 309 1.94 -22.07 -1.28
CA ASP A 309 3.21 -21.36 -1.42
C ASP A 309 3.18 -20.02 -0.68
N TYR A 310 2.13 -19.24 -0.88
CA TYR A 310 1.92 -17.97 -0.17
C TYR A 310 1.87 -18.19 1.34
N GLN A 311 1.15 -19.24 1.79
CA GLN A 311 1.06 -19.58 3.21
C GLN A 311 2.42 -20.01 3.78
N LEU A 312 3.18 -20.82 3.02
CA LEU A 312 4.53 -21.26 3.40
C LEU A 312 5.45 -20.05 3.61
N PHE A 313 5.55 -19.17 2.62
CA PHE A 313 6.45 -18.01 2.71
C PHE A 313 6.00 -17.01 3.79
N THR A 314 4.70 -16.84 4.00
CA THR A 314 4.19 -16.00 5.10
C THR A 314 4.61 -16.54 6.48
N LEU A 315 4.64 -17.86 6.65
CA LEU A 315 5.10 -18.48 7.90
C LEU A 315 6.63 -18.44 8.04
N LEU A 316 7.36 -18.60 6.94
CA LEU A 316 8.83 -18.57 6.95
C LEU A 316 9.37 -17.15 7.20
N PHE A 317 8.70 -16.13 6.69
CA PHE A 317 9.15 -14.73 6.74
C PHE A 317 8.08 -13.79 7.35
N PRO A 318 7.80 -13.93 8.66
CA PRO A 318 6.74 -13.15 9.31
C PRO A 318 7.01 -11.63 9.32
N ASP A 319 8.27 -11.22 9.16
CA ASP A 319 8.70 -9.83 9.15
C ASP A 319 8.76 -9.22 7.74
N HIS A 320 8.34 -9.96 6.72
CA HIS A 320 8.32 -9.53 5.32
C HIS A 320 6.89 -9.40 4.79
N LEU A 321 6.69 -8.46 3.90
CA LEU A 321 5.48 -8.42 3.06
C LEU A 321 5.64 -9.43 1.91
N ILE A 322 4.86 -10.52 1.94
CA ILE A 322 4.88 -11.53 0.88
C ILE A 322 3.91 -11.11 -0.22
N LYS A 323 4.43 -10.97 -1.45
CA LYS A 323 3.63 -10.56 -2.61
C LYS A 323 3.73 -11.59 -3.73
N PRO A 324 2.71 -12.43 -3.94
CA PRO A 324 2.69 -13.36 -5.05
C PRO A 324 2.39 -12.64 -6.36
N LEU A 325 3.15 -12.96 -7.41
CA LEU A 325 3.04 -12.35 -8.75
C LEU A 325 2.61 -13.35 -9.85
N GLY A 326 2.28 -14.59 -9.49
CA GLY A 326 1.82 -15.62 -10.42
C GLY A 326 2.95 -16.49 -10.96
N SER A 327 3.78 -16.00 -11.87
CA SER A 327 4.83 -16.79 -12.53
C SER A 327 6.25 -16.35 -12.19
N CYS A 328 7.23 -17.25 -12.34
CA CYS A 328 8.64 -16.92 -12.17
C CYS A 328 9.08 -15.76 -13.06
N THR A 329 8.60 -15.70 -14.29
CA THR A 329 8.92 -14.60 -15.24
C THR A 329 8.47 -13.25 -14.70
N GLN A 330 7.27 -13.18 -14.12
CA GLN A 330 6.76 -11.95 -13.52
C GLN A 330 7.57 -11.53 -12.29
N VAL A 331 7.96 -12.49 -11.44
CA VAL A 331 8.83 -12.22 -10.29
C VAL A 331 10.17 -11.64 -10.75
N ILE A 332 10.82 -12.30 -11.72
CA ILE A 332 12.12 -11.88 -12.25
C ILE A 332 12.04 -10.49 -12.89
N GLN A 333 11.06 -10.27 -13.75
CA GLN A 333 10.87 -8.98 -14.42
C GLN A 333 10.58 -7.85 -13.42
N THR A 334 9.69 -8.08 -12.48
CA THR A 334 9.32 -7.07 -11.48
C THR A 334 10.52 -6.66 -10.62
N VAL A 335 11.29 -7.63 -10.09
CA VAL A 335 12.45 -7.31 -9.25
C VAL A 335 13.52 -6.56 -10.05
N LYS A 336 13.79 -6.97 -11.30
CA LYS A 336 14.72 -6.28 -12.19
C LYS A 336 14.25 -4.86 -12.54
N SER A 337 12.98 -4.68 -12.86
CA SER A 337 12.42 -3.35 -13.13
C SER A 337 12.55 -2.43 -11.92
N ILE A 338 12.20 -2.91 -10.72
CA ILE A 338 12.33 -2.11 -9.48
C ILE A 338 13.79 -1.74 -9.20
N LYS A 339 14.75 -2.66 -9.41
CA LYS A 339 16.17 -2.40 -9.21
C LYS A 339 16.67 -1.24 -10.10
N ASN A 340 16.09 -1.08 -11.27
CA ASN A 340 16.45 -0.01 -12.22
C ASN A 340 15.80 1.34 -11.90
N ILE A 341 14.91 1.41 -10.89
CA ILE A 341 14.23 2.63 -10.46
C ILE A 341 15.05 3.28 -9.34
N PRO A 342 15.73 4.41 -9.57
CA PRO A 342 16.61 5.05 -8.57
C PRO A 342 15.88 5.39 -7.27
N GLN A 343 14.62 5.80 -7.36
CA GLN A 343 13.78 6.19 -6.22
C GLN A 343 13.52 5.02 -5.25
N LEU A 344 13.54 3.77 -5.76
CA LEU A 344 13.24 2.55 -5.01
C LEU A 344 14.49 1.76 -4.57
N ASN A 345 15.68 2.17 -4.99
CA ASN A 345 16.95 1.46 -4.72
C ASN A 345 17.27 1.26 -3.23
N GLY A 346 16.72 2.11 -2.35
CA GLY A 346 16.90 2.02 -0.90
C GLY A 346 16.02 0.98 -0.20
N LEU A 347 15.08 0.36 -0.92
CA LEU A 347 14.15 -0.59 -0.34
C LEU A 347 14.73 -2.01 -0.31
N ASP A 348 14.36 -2.76 0.72
CA ASP A 348 14.71 -4.17 0.85
C ASP A 348 13.69 -5.03 0.09
N ILE A 349 13.98 -5.23 -1.20
CA ILE A 349 13.12 -5.97 -2.13
C ILE A 349 13.87 -7.17 -2.67
N TYR A 350 13.22 -8.33 -2.62
CA TYR A 350 13.77 -9.62 -3.00
C TYR A 350 12.74 -10.40 -3.83
N GLY A 351 13.22 -11.27 -4.71
CA GLY A 351 12.43 -12.29 -5.38
C GLY A 351 12.86 -13.68 -4.94
N ILE A 352 11.92 -14.60 -4.83
CA ILE A 352 12.19 -16.01 -4.67
C ILE A 352 11.40 -16.81 -5.70
N VAL A 353 12.09 -17.70 -6.39
CA VAL A 353 11.52 -18.54 -7.45
C VAL A 353 11.97 -19.99 -7.26
N ASP A 354 11.27 -20.90 -7.89
CA ASP A 354 11.65 -22.29 -7.91
C ASP A 354 13.03 -22.47 -8.55
N ARG A 355 13.80 -23.44 -8.06
CA ARG A 355 15.09 -23.78 -8.68
C ARG A 355 14.90 -24.38 -10.07
N ASP A 356 13.86 -25.18 -10.23
CA ASP A 356 13.57 -25.92 -11.46
C ASP A 356 14.83 -26.71 -11.96
N ARG A 357 15.14 -26.54 -13.24
CA ARG A 357 16.31 -27.15 -13.89
C ARG A 357 17.43 -26.15 -14.14
N ARG A 358 17.43 -24.98 -13.42
CA ARG A 358 18.42 -23.89 -13.62
C ARG A 358 19.82 -24.33 -13.29
N LEU A 359 20.77 -23.81 -14.06
CA LEU A 359 22.18 -24.04 -13.88
C LEU A 359 22.76 -23.13 -12.79
N GLU A 360 23.87 -23.53 -12.18
CA GLU A 360 24.48 -22.80 -11.07
C GLU A 360 24.88 -21.36 -11.46
N HIS A 361 25.41 -21.16 -12.66
CA HIS A 361 25.76 -19.81 -13.15
C HIS A 361 24.53 -18.93 -13.41
N GLU A 362 23.40 -19.51 -13.80
CA GLU A 362 22.13 -18.80 -13.93
C GLU A 362 21.60 -18.36 -12.56
N ILE A 363 21.68 -19.24 -11.58
CA ILE A 363 21.31 -18.95 -10.19
C ILE A 363 22.15 -17.80 -9.64
N GLN A 364 23.48 -17.83 -9.84
CA GLN A 364 24.38 -16.77 -9.41
C GLN A 364 24.03 -15.42 -10.06
N ALA A 365 23.71 -15.41 -11.37
CA ALA A 365 23.29 -14.20 -12.07
C ALA A 365 21.98 -13.61 -11.51
N TYR A 366 21.05 -14.45 -11.08
CA TYR A 366 19.83 -13.99 -10.42
C TYR A 366 20.09 -13.43 -9.01
N GLU A 367 21.01 -14.02 -8.25
CA GLU A 367 21.38 -13.51 -6.92
C GLU A 367 21.94 -12.09 -6.97
N GLU A 368 22.71 -11.74 -8.02
CA GLU A 368 23.17 -10.37 -8.27
C GLU A 368 22.00 -9.38 -8.42
N ASP A 369 20.88 -9.85 -8.94
CA ASP A 369 19.65 -9.08 -9.09
C ASP A 369 18.71 -9.18 -7.88
N ARG A 370 19.15 -9.75 -6.75
CA ARG A 370 18.34 -10.02 -5.54
C ARG A 370 17.19 -10.99 -5.80
N ILE A 371 17.33 -11.87 -6.76
CA ILE A 371 16.40 -12.95 -7.07
C ILE A 371 17.06 -14.25 -6.64
N TYR A 372 16.43 -14.97 -5.75
CA TYR A 372 16.95 -16.17 -5.13
C TYR A 372 16.16 -17.39 -5.57
N THR A 373 16.82 -18.55 -5.63
CA THR A 373 16.16 -19.80 -5.94
C THR A 373 16.12 -20.69 -4.69
N LEU A 374 15.07 -21.48 -4.58
CA LEU A 374 14.99 -22.51 -3.54
C LEU A 374 16.16 -23.51 -3.67
N LYS A 375 16.59 -24.11 -2.58
CA LYS A 375 17.58 -25.20 -2.59
C LYS A 375 16.97 -26.56 -2.99
N VAL A 376 15.67 -26.58 -3.28
CA VAL A 376 14.92 -27.73 -3.82
C VAL A 376 14.41 -27.39 -5.22
N ALA A 377 14.09 -28.40 -6.05
CA ALA A 377 13.72 -28.18 -7.45
C ALA A 377 12.43 -27.37 -7.60
N GLU A 378 11.39 -27.73 -6.88
CA GLU A 378 10.07 -27.09 -6.90
C GLU A 378 9.62 -26.81 -5.47
N ILE A 379 8.72 -25.86 -5.28
CA ILE A 379 8.21 -25.51 -3.96
C ILE A 379 7.48 -26.67 -3.29
N GLU A 380 6.83 -27.55 -4.05
CA GLU A 380 6.20 -28.76 -3.54
C GLU A 380 7.22 -29.65 -2.81
N ASN A 381 8.49 -29.64 -3.24
CA ASN A 381 9.56 -30.40 -2.57
C ASN A 381 9.89 -29.84 -1.18
N MET A 382 9.55 -28.59 -0.89
CA MET A 382 9.66 -28.03 0.47
C MET A 382 8.77 -28.77 1.47
N PHE A 383 7.64 -29.28 1.03
CA PHE A 383 6.72 -30.01 1.91
C PHE A 383 7.16 -31.45 2.18
N ILE A 384 8.07 -32.03 1.39
CA ILE A 384 8.51 -33.40 1.50
C ILE A 384 9.96 -33.57 1.97
N VAL A 385 10.55 -32.51 2.54
CA VAL A 385 11.85 -32.58 3.19
C VAL A 385 11.78 -33.56 4.41
N PRO A 386 12.87 -34.24 4.78
CA PRO A 386 12.85 -35.23 5.85
C PRO A 386 12.23 -34.68 7.14
N GLU A 387 12.59 -33.49 7.49
CA GLU A 387 12.12 -32.78 8.69
C GLU A 387 10.60 -32.55 8.67
N ALA A 388 10.01 -32.28 7.47
CA ALA A 388 8.57 -32.11 7.31
C ALA A 388 7.84 -33.46 7.51
N ILE A 389 8.36 -34.54 6.90
CA ILE A 389 7.78 -35.87 7.02
C ILE A 389 7.80 -36.28 8.49
N THR A 390 8.96 -36.13 9.16
CA THR A 390 9.11 -36.42 10.59
C THR A 390 8.11 -35.65 11.42
N LYS A 391 8.00 -34.34 11.18
CA LYS A 391 7.09 -33.46 11.94
C LYS A 391 5.62 -33.84 11.76
N VAL A 392 5.21 -34.23 10.57
CA VAL A 392 3.84 -34.67 10.31
C VAL A 392 3.57 -36.00 11.03
N CYS A 393 4.53 -36.97 11.00
CA CYS A 393 4.43 -38.20 11.75
C CYS A 393 4.29 -37.95 13.26
N GLU A 394 5.09 -37.06 13.82
CA GLU A 394 4.99 -36.67 15.25
C GLU A 394 3.62 -36.07 15.58
N LEU A 395 3.15 -35.09 14.77
CA LEU A 395 1.88 -34.42 15.01
C LEU A 395 0.65 -35.31 14.95
N LEU A 396 0.72 -36.37 14.14
CA LEU A 396 -0.40 -37.28 13.92
C LEU A 396 -0.22 -38.64 14.63
N GLY A 397 0.92 -38.86 15.29
CA GLY A 397 1.23 -40.16 15.96
C GLY A 397 1.36 -41.32 14.96
N LEU A 398 1.92 -41.06 13.77
CA LEU A 398 2.11 -42.07 12.73
C LEU A 398 3.45 -42.79 12.95
N ASP A 399 3.42 -44.13 12.99
CA ASP A 399 4.62 -44.97 13.11
C ASP A 399 5.12 -45.39 11.71
N GLN A 400 5.59 -44.37 10.93
CA GLN A 400 6.10 -44.58 9.58
C GLN A 400 7.56 -44.14 9.48
N SER A 401 8.40 -45.00 8.87
CA SER A 401 9.81 -44.67 8.66
C SER A 401 9.99 -43.70 7.49
N VAL A 402 10.65 -42.56 7.78
CA VAL A 402 11.04 -41.58 6.77
C VAL A 402 11.92 -42.23 5.70
N GLU A 403 12.82 -43.16 6.09
CA GLU A 403 13.71 -43.90 5.20
C GLU A 403 12.95 -44.75 4.19
N GLN A 404 11.82 -45.35 4.59
CA GLN A 404 10.98 -46.14 3.68
C GLN A 404 10.32 -45.25 2.62
N ILE A 405 9.86 -44.06 3.01
CA ILE A 405 9.29 -43.07 2.07
C ILE A 405 10.37 -42.61 1.10
N GLN A 406 11.56 -42.29 1.59
CA GLN A 406 12.70 -41.86 0.76
C GLN A 406 13.08 -42.97 -0.24
N ALA A 407 13.18 -44.23 0.20
CA ALA A 407 13.47 -45.36 -0.67
C ALA A 407 12.46 -45.53 -1.82
N LYS A 408 11.18 -45.28 -1.56
CA LYS A 408 10.14 -45.27 -2.61
C LYS A 408 10.36 -44.16 -3.63
N LEU A 409 10.73 -42.97 -3.18
CA LEU A 409 11.01 -41.85 -4.10
C LEU A 409 12.28 -42.09 -4.95
N PHE A 410 13.33 -42.74 -4.37
CA PHE A 410 14.50 -43.17 -5.16
C PHE A 410 14.13 -44.23 -6.19
N ASN A 411 13.28 -45.22 -5.83
CA ASN A 411 12.81 -46.22 -6.77
C ASN A 411 11.98 -45.62 -7.91
N ARG A 412 11.17 -44.60 -7.61
CA ARG A 412 10.43 -43.86 -8.62
C ARG A 412 11.37 -43.05 -9.54
N LEU A 413 12.39 -42.39 -8.99
CA LEU A 413 13.40 -41.69 -9.78
C LEU A 413 14.11 -42.64 -10.73
N LYS A 414 14.50 -43.86 -10.25
CA LYS A 414 15.11 -44.90 -11.14
C LYS A 414 14.22 -45.23 -12.33
N GLY A 415 12.91 -45.35 -12.11
CA GLY A 415 11.94 -45.58 -13.20
C GLY A 415 11.74 -44.43 -14.17
N GLU A 416 11.98 -43.17 -13.71
CA GLU A 416 11.81 -41.96 -14.50
C GLU A 416 13.14 -41.32 -14.96
N LEU A 417 14.29 -41.99 -14.73
CA LEU A 417 15.63 -41.46 -14.91
C LEU A 417 15.86 -40.83 -16.30
N SER A 418 15.61 -41.59 -17.34
CA SER A 418 15.80 -41.11 -18.72
C SER A 418 14.94 -39.89 -19.05
N THR A 419 13.73 -39.83 -18.52
CA THR A 419 12.82 -38.67 -18.69
C THR A 419 13.40 -37.43 -17.97
N GLN A 420 13.84 -37.58 -16.73
CA GLN A 420 14.42 -36.47 -15.96
C GLN A 420 15.71 -35.94 -16.59
N VAL A 421 16.58 -36.84 -17.06
CA VAL A 421 17.81 -36.47 -17.79
C VAL A 421 17.46 -35.69 -19.06
N MET A 422 16.56 -36.24 -19.88
CA MET A 422 16.14 -35.59 -21.14
C MET A 422 15.52 -34.21 -20.93
N ASP A 423 14.64 -34.09 -19.95
CA ASP A 423 13.98 -32.81 -19.63
C ASP A 423 14.99 -31.76 -19.18
N ARG A 424 16.02 -32.17 -18.43
CA ARG A 424 17.08 -31.27 -17.99
C ARG A 424 18.00 -30.87 -19.16
N VAL A 425 18.40 -31.81 -20.03
CA VAL A 425 19.16 -31.51 -21.26
C VAL A 425 18.40 -30.49 -22.12
N ARG A 426 17.10 -30.70 -22.33
CA ARG A 426 16.27 -29.75 -23.08
C ARG A 426 16.27 -28.36 -22.44
N SER A 427 16.15 -28.27 -21.12
CA SER A 427 16.18 -27.02 -20.40
C SER A 427 17.50 -26.29 -20.58
N GLU A 428 18.64 -27.01 -20.44
CA GLU A 428 19.98 -26.43 -20.61
C GLU A 428 20.24 -25.93 -22.03
N ILE A 429 19.83 -26.71 -23.04
CA ILE A 429 19.95 -26.29 -24.44
C ILE A 429 19.03 -25.08 -24.71
N SER A 430 17.79 -25.10 -24.22
CA SER A 430 16.87 -23.97 -24.39
C SER A 430 17.42 -22.70 -23.76
N PHE A 431 18.03 -22.79 -22.59
CA PHE A 431 18.67 -21.65 -21.93
C PHE A 431 19.85 -21.13 -22.75
N SER A 432 20.74 -22.02 -23.23
CA SER A 432 21.87 -21.65 -24.08
C SER A 432 21.41 -20.93 -25.36
N LEU A 433 20.30 -21.37 -25.96
CA LEU A 433 19.72 -20.72 -27.15
C LEU A 433 19.10 -19.35 -26.82
N GLN A 434 18.44 -19.19 -25.67
CA GLN A 434 17.84 -17.93 -25.25
C GLN A 434 18.86 -16.85 -24.84
N THR A 435 20.03 -17.26 -24.36
CA THR A 435 21.11 -16.35 -23.99
C THR A 435 21.91 -15.83 -25.19
N LEU A 436 21.70 -16.37 -26.39
CA LEU A 436 22.33 -15.89 -27.62
C LEU A 436 21.77 -14.53 -28.03
N ASN A 437 22.54 -13.49 -27.81
CA ASN A 437 22.19 -12.15 -28.23
C ASN A 437 22.72 -11.81 -29.61
N LEU A 438 21.99 -12.20 -30.66
CA LEU A 438 22.34 -11.92 -32.04
C LEU A 438 22.49 -10.41 -32.34
N LYS A 439 21.90 -9.53 -31.53
CA LYS A 439 22.06 -8.07 -31.68
C LYS A 439 23.42 -7.55 -31.27
N MET A 440 24.22 -8.33 -30.57
CA MET A 440 25.60 -7.95 -30.22
C MET A 440 26.56 -8.07 -31.38
N ALA A 441 26.25 -8.85 -32.42
CA ALA A 441 27.06 -8.97 -33.61
C ALA A 441 27.03 -7.65 -34.39
N LYS A 442 28.23 -7.05 -34.57
CA LYS A 442 28.41 -5.80 -35.34
C LYS A 442 28.80 -6.05 -36.79
N ASN A 443 29.19 -7.26 -37.13
CA ASN A 443 29.58 -7.71 -38.48
C ASN A 443 29.23 -9.19 -38.68
N ILE A 444 29.42 -9.69 -39.92
CA ILE A 444 29.07 -11.06 -40.33
C ILE A 444 29.92 -12.10 -39.59
N ASP A 445 31.21 -11.80 -39.35
CA ASP A 445 32.13 -12.73 -38.70
C ASP A 445 31.72 -12.97 -37.23
N GLN A 446 31.35 -11.92 -36.51
CA GLN A 446 30.80 -12.04 -35.15
C GLN A 446 29.45 -12.77 -35.09
N LEU A 447 28.62 -12.60 -36.12
CA LEU A 447 27.36 -13.35 -36.23
C LEU A 447 27.64 -14.84 -36.44
N ASP A 448 28.63 -15.16 -37.32
CA ASP A 448 29.07 -16.54 -37.53
C ASP A 448 29.68 -17.16 -36.28
N GLU A 449 30.48 -16.41 -35.50
CA GLU A 449 31.02 -16.89 -34.23
C GLU A 449 29.91 -17.25 -33.24
N ILE A 450 28.89 -16.40 -33.12
CA ILE A 450 27.73 -16.65 -32.24
C ILE A 450 26.96 -17.90 -32.72
N LEU A 451 26.73 -18.05 -34.03
CA LEU A 451 26.04 -19.20 -34.58
C LEU A 451 26.88 -20.49 -34.46
N ASN A 452 28.18 -20.40 -34.66
CA ASN A 452 29.08 -21.53 -34.48
C ASN A 452 29.17 -22.01 -33.04
N SER A 453 28.96 -21.13 -32.04
CA SER A 453 28.89 -21.54 -30.64
C SER A 453 27.74 -22.51 -30.37
N ILE A 454 26.67 -22.46 -31.18
CA ILE A 454 25.54 -23.44 -31.11
C ILE A 454 25.99 -24.80 -31.64
N SER A 455 26.75 -24.81 -32.73
CA SER A 455 27.21 -26.05 -33.40
C SER A 455 28.20 -26.85 -32.54
N THR A 456 28.82 -26.22 -31.54
CA THR A 456 29.70 -26.87 -30.57
C THR A 456 29.00 -27.50 -29.38
N LEU A 457 27.66 -27.39 -29.30
CA LEU A 457 26.87 -28.02 -28.23
C LEU A 457 26.82 -29.54 -28.46
N ASP A 458 27.62 -30.28 -27.71
CA ASP A 458 27.55 -31.75 -27.71
C ASP A 458 26.41 -32.23 -26.81
N VAL A 459 25.29 -32.60 -27.45
CA VAL A 459 24.07 -33.08 -26.77
C VAL A 459 24.31 -34.41 -26.06
N GLN A 460 25.19 -35.27 -26.61
CA GLN A 460 25.55 -36.57 -26.02
C GLN A 460 26.37 -36.42 -24.74
N GLU A 461 27.38 -35.54 -24.80
CA GLU A 461 28.17 -35.20 -23.63
C GLU A 461 27.31 -34.66 -22.52
N LYS A 462 26.45 -33.65 -22.79
CA LYS A 462 25.47 -33.12 -21.80
C LYS A 462 24.55 -34.18 -21.23
N TYR A 463 24.06 -35.07 -22.07
CA TYR A 463 23.19 -36.17 -21.58
C TYR A 463 23.95 -37.06 -20.60
N SER A 464 25.16 -37.49 -20.96
CA SER A 464 26.02 -38.35 -20.14
C SER A 464 26.37 -37.70 -18.79
N ASP A 465 26.69 -36.42 -18.81
CA ASP A 465 27.02 -35.65 -17.61
C ASP A 465 25.84 -35.58 -16.64
N ILE A 466 24.66 -35.24 -17.15
CA ILE A 466 23.43 -35.15 -16.33
C ILE A 466 23.03 -36.54 -15.82
N GLU A 467 23.12 -37.56 -16.66
CA GLU A 467 22.85 -38.95 -16.26
C GLU A 467 23.80 -39.42 -15.15
N SER A 468 25.08 -39.06 -15.25
CA SER A 468 26.08 -39.35 -14.21
C SER A 468 25.71 -38.68 -12.87
N ILE A 469 25.24 -37.42 -12.89
CA ILE A 469 24.78 -36.71 -11.68
C ILE A 469 23.61 -37.48 -11.02
N PHE A 470 22.61 -37.86 -11.78
CA PHE A 470 21.45 -38.58 -11.25
C PHE A 470 21.85 -39.98 -10.71
N ASN A 471 22.72 -40.68 -11.43
CA ASN A 471 23.24 -41.97 -10.98
C ASN A 471 24.03 -41.84 -9.68
N GLN A 472 24.84 -40.82 -9.53
CA GLN A 472 25.54 -40.52 -8.29
C GLN A 472 24.55 -40.26 -7.14
N ILE A 473 23.52 -39.43 -7.35
CA ILE A 473 22.47 -39.14 -6.36
C ILE A 473 21.82 -40.47 -5.87
N ILE A 474 21.55 -41.38 -6.80
CA ILE A 474 20.93 -42.68 -6.50
C ILE A 474 21.90 -43.59 -5.75
N GLN A 475 23.17 -43.66 -6.15
CA GLN A 475 24.20 -44.50 -5.50
C GLN A 475 24.53 -44.04 -4.08
N GLU A 476 24.63 -42.73 -3.88
CA GLU A 476 24.90 -42.11 -2.58
C GLU A 476 23.67 -42.11 -1.66
N ASN A 477 22.51 -42.46 -2.17
CA ASN A 477 21.21 -42.35 -1.47
C ASN A 477 21.00 -40.95 -0.87
N ASN A 478 21.43 -39.91 -1.60
CA ASN A 478 21.43 -38.54 -1.14
C ASN A 478 20.08 -37.86 -1.37
N TYR A 479 19.20 -37.96 -0.37
CA TYR A 479 17.83 -37.44 -0.50
C TYR A 479 17.75 -35.93 -0.68
N ARG A 480 18.64 -35.14 -0.04
CA ARG A 480 18.64 -33.67 -0.24
C ARG A 480 18.99 -33.29 -1.69
N ARG A 481 19.98 -34.01 -2.28
CA ARG A 481 20.28 -33.81 -3.71
C ARG A 481 19.13 -34.32 -4.60
N LEU A 482 18.46 -35.39 -4.24
CA LEU A 482 17.24 -35.83 -4.95
C LEU A 482 16.22 -34.71 -4.99
N LEU A 483 15.86 -34.07 -3.88
CA LEU A 483 14.90 -32.97 -3.83
C LEU A 483 15.34 -31.74 -4.62
N ALA A 484 16.65 -31.50 -4.78
CA ALA A 484 17.19 -30.39 -5.55
C ALA A 484 17.19 -30.64 -7.06
N PHE A 485 17.16 -31.88 -7.51
CA PHE A 485 17.29 -32.25 -8.93
C PHE A 485 16.04 -32.91 -9.53
N TYR A 486 15.22 -33.59 -8.69
CA TYR A 486 14.04 -34.27 -9.17
C TYR A 486 12.84 -33.31 -9.23
N ASN A 487 12.59 -32.83 -10.44
CA ASN A 487 11.52 -31.88 -10.74
C ASN A 487 10.24 -32.65 -11.11
N ARG A 488 9.30 -32.81 -10.13
CA ARG A 488 8.08 -33.59 -10.30
C ARG A 488 7.03 -33.25 -9.24
N LYS A 489 6.06 -32.43 -9.58
CA LYS A 489 4.98 -31.99 -8.65
C LYS A 489 4.27 -33.12 -7.91
N SER A 490 4.08 -34.27 -8.57
CA SER A 490 3.39 -35.40 -7.99
C SER A 490 4.17 -36.17 -6.88
N LEU A 491 5.39 -35.72 -6.52
CA LEU A 491 6.13 -36.31 -5.39
C LEU A 491 5.40 -36.06 -4.08
N LEU A 492 4.87 -34.89 -3.89
CA LEU A 492 4.09 -34.51 -2.70
C LEU A 492 2.90 -35.45 -2.49
N GLN A 493 2.12 -35.66 -3.57
CA GLN A 493 1.01 -36.60 -3.54
C GLN A 493 1.45 -38.03 -3.17
N THR A 494 2.61 -38.45 -3.67
CA THR A 494 3.17 -39.78 -3.34
C THR A 494 3.47 -39.90 -1.85
N VAL A 495 4.13 -38.88 -1.25
CA VAL A 495 4.46 -38.88 0.18
C VAL A 495 3.18 -38.84 1.03
N ALA A 496 2.23 -37.99 0.71
CA ALA A 496 0.96 -37.90 1.42
C ALA A 496 0.23 -39.26 1.43
N LYS A 497 0.15 -39.91 0.25
CA LYS A 497 -0.48 -41.21 0.11
C LYS A 497 0.22 -42.34 0.94
N GLU A 498 1.55 -42.30 1.01
CA GLU A 498 2.32 -43.24 1.84
C GLU A 498 2.01 -43.11 3.34
N LEU A 499 1.66 -41.90 3.76
CA LEU A 499 1.22 -41.63 5.13
C LEU A 499 -0.29 -41.84 5.33
N GLY A 500 -1.01 -42.32 4.31
CA GLY A 500 -2.46 -42.51 4.38
C GLY A 500 -3.26 -41.20 4.40
N LEU A 501 -2.68 -40.11 3.93
CA LEU A 501 -3.27 -38.77 3.97
C LEU A 501 -3.65 -38.29 2.57
N GLN A 502 -4.64 -37.36 2.52
CA GLN A 502 -4.84 -36.53 1.35
C GLN A 502 -3.79 -35.42 1.31
N GLU A 503 -3.43 -34.99 0.12
CA GLU A 503 -2.35 -34.00 -0.10
C GLU A 503 -2.57 -32.70 0.67
N ASP A 504 -3.77 -32.14 0.63
CA ASP A 504 -4.14 -30.91 1.32
C ASP A 504 -4.10 -31.04 2.86
N VAL A 505 -4.44 -32.23 3.37
CA VAL A 505 -4.36 -32.54 4.81
C VAL A 505 -2.89 -32.57 5.24
N TYR A 506 -2.04 -33.27 4.46
CA TYR A 506 -0.61 -33.33 4.70
C TYR A 506 0.04 -31.95 4.73
N ILE A 507 -0.20 -31.12 3.70
CA ILE A 507 0.32 -29.75 3.60
C ILE A 507 -0.07 -28.94 4.84
N ARG A 508 -1.33 -29.01 5.26
CA ARG A 508 -1.81 -28.26 6.45
C ARG A 508 -1.07 -28.69 7.72
N GLN A 509 -0.68 -29.95 7.86
CA GLN A 509 0.11 -30.39 9.02
C GLN A 509 1.54 -29.84 8.97
N VAL A 510 2.18 -29.80 7.80
CA VAL A 510 3.48 -29.14 7.63
C VAL A 510 3.40 -27.65 7.99
N LEU A 511 2.42 -26.94 7.45
CA LEU A 511 2.18 -25.52 7.76
C LEU A 511 1.88 -25.29 9.26
N ARG A 512 1.19 -26.23 9.91
CA ARG A 512 0.98 -26.20 11.36
C ARG A 512 2.30 -26.33 12.12
N GLY A 513 3.17 -27.25 11.71
CA GLY A 513 4.50 -27.42 12.29
C GLY A 513 5.36 -26.16 12.18
N LEU A 514 5.29 -25.44 11.04
CA LEU A 514 6.06 -24.20 10.80
C LEU A 514 5.66 -23.02 11.71
N LYS A 515 4.55 -23.09 12.44
CA LYS A 515 4.25 -22.13 13.49
C LYS A 515 5.21 -22.23 14.68
N GLU A 516 5.87 -23.37 14.85
CA GLU A 516 6.92 -23.55 15.84
C GLU A 516 8.24 -22.92 15.35
N GLU A 517 8.80 -22.01 16.12
CA GLU A 517 9.99 -21.25 15.72
C GLU A 517 11.21 -22.16 15.46
N ALA A 518 11.41 -23.17 16.30
CA ALA A 518 12.53 -24.12 16.15
C ALA A 518 12.46 -24.87 14.81
N PHE A 519 11.27 -25.34 14.42
CA PHE A 519 11.07 -26.04 13.16
C PHE A 519 11.23 -25.10 11.96
N ARG A 520 10.71 -23.88 12.05
CA ARG A 520 10.87 -22.86 11.03
C ARG A 520 12.34 -22.50 10.78
N ARG A 521 13.16 -22.39 11.82
CA ARG A 521 14.60 -22.13 11.72
C ARG A 521 15.35 -23.22 10.93
N ILE A 522 14.95 -24.48 11.08
CA ILE A 522 15.53 -25.58 10.30
C ILE A 522 15.27 -25.38 8.80
N TYR A 523 14.04 -25.01 8.43
CA TYR A 523 13.70 -24.71 7.03
C TYR A 523 14.54 -23.57 6.45
N LEU A 524 14.60 -22.45 7.18
CA LEU A 524 15.33 -21.28 6.75
C LEU A 524 16.81 -21.58 6.52
N SER A 525 17.46 -22.30 7.42
CA SER A 525 18.88 -22.61 7.31
C SER A 525 19.20 -23.65 6.23
N SER A 526 18.33 -24.65 6.05
CA SER A 526 18.61 -25.81 5.21
C SER A 526 18.18 -25.65 3.75
N TYR A 527 17.01 -25.02 3.51
CA TYR A 527 16.34 -25.08 2.21
C TYR A 527 16.14 -23.72 1.55
N ILE A 528 16.25 -22.64 2.30
CA ILE A 528 16.13 -21.27 1.79
C ILE A 528 17.54 -20.69 1.59
N PRO A 529 17.78 -19.94 0.50
CA PRO A 529 19.02 -19.19 0.33
C PRO A 529 19.11 -18.08 1.39
N ASN A 530 20.32 -17.74 1.78
CA ASN A 530 20.53 -16.66 2.75
C ASN A 530 20.56 -15.31 2.02
N PHE A 531 19.47 -14.53 2.13
CA PHE A 531 19.36 -13.20 1.51
C PHE A 531 19.21 -12.06 2.52
N THR A 532 19.41 -12.34 3.81
CA THR A 532 19.47 -11.27 4.80
C THR A 532 20.69 -10.41 4.56
N ARG A 533 20.50 -9.11 4.46
CA ARG A 533 21.57 -8.12 4.28
C ARG A 533 22.71 -8.37 5.27
N ASN A 534 23.91 -8.48 4.74
CA ASN A 534 25.08 -8.05 5.48
C ASN A 534 24.89 -6.55 5.77
N LYS A 535 24.41 -6.22 6.96
CA LYS A 535 24.49 -4.86 7.50
C LYS A 535 25.99 -4.59 7.70
N SER A 536 26.63 -4.07 6.64
CA SER A 536 27.95 -3.43 6.73
C SER A 536 27.77 -1.99 7.19
#